data_c6cdca9379f6db08ae3e07b9f9a08c44
#
_entry.id   c6cdca9379f6db08ae3e07b9f9a08c44
#
_cell.length_a   1.000
_cell.length_b   1.000
_cell.length_c   1.000
_cell.angle_alpha   90.00
_cell.angle_beta   90.00
_cell.angle_gamma   90.00
#
_symmetry.space_group_name_H-M   'P 1'
#
loop_
_entity.id
_entity.type
_entity.pdbx_description
1 polymer ?
#
loop_
_entity_poly.entity_id
_entity_poly.type
_entity_poly.pdbx_seq_one_letter_code
_entity_poly.pdbx_strand_id
1 'polypeptide(L)' 'LTGRQKEIIYLRFIHEMSFEEISEIMKINIQSARNLLFRSMEKIRKESSSATILFLINVLSI' A
#
# COMPACT_ATOMS: atom_id res chain seq x y z
N LEU A 1 4.23 -6.85 7.45
CA LEU A 1 4.09 -5.44 7.07
C LEU A 1 4.02 -4.55 8.31
N THR A 2 4.67 -3.39 8.25
CA THR A 2 4.57 -2.39 9.30
C THR A 2 3.23 -1.66 9.21
N GLY A 3 2.90 -0.90 10.26
CA GLY A 3 1.68 -0.08 10.25
C GLY A 3 1.66 0.91 9.11
N ARG A 4 2.79 1.56 8.81
CA ARG A 4 2.87 2.52 7.71
C ARG A 4 2.73 1.84 6.35
N GLN A 5 3.26 0.65 6.19
CA GLN A 5 3.12 -0.12 4.95
C GLN A 5 1.67 -0.52 4.72
N LYS A 6 0.98 -0.97 5.76
CA LYS A 6 -0.44 -1.29 5.66
C LYS A 6 -1.27 -0.05 5.33
N GLU A 7 -0.94 1.07 5.97
CA GLU A 7 -1.67 2.31 5.75
C GLU A 7 -1.58 2.78 4.30
N ILE A 8 -0.39 2.79 3.70
CA ILE A 8 -0.27 3.27 2.33
C ILE A 8 -0.97 2.36 1.34
N ILE A 9 -0.93 1.04 1.56
CA ILE A 9 -1.66 0.11 0.71
C ILE A 9 -3.16 0.39 0.81
N TYR A 10 -3.67 0.59 2.01
CA TYR A 10 -5.07 0.88 2.25
C TYR A 10 -5.48 2.18 1.56
N LEU A 11 -4.71 3.25 1.75
CA LEU A 11 -5.03 4.55 1.14
C LEU A 11 -4.98 4.49 -0.38
N ARG A 12 -4.01 3.78 -0.94
CA ARG A 12 -3.83 3.73 -2.38
C ARG A 12 -4.86 2.85 -3.08
N PHE A 13 -5.17 1.68 -2.51
CA PHE A 13 -5.99 0.69 -3.21
C PHE A 13 -7.44 0.67 -2.76
N ILE A 14 -7.71 0.95 -1.50
CA ILE A 14 -9.10 0.98 -1.00
C ILE A 14 -9.70 2.36 -1.25
N HIS A 15 -8.99 3.43 -0.88
CA HIS A 15 -9.47 4.80 -1.03
C HIS A 15 -9.11 5.43 -2.38
N GLU A 16 -8.33 4.74 -3.18
CA GLU A 16 -7.93 5.19 -4.53
C GLU A 16 -7.33 6.60 -4.53
N MET A 17 -6.54 6.91 -3.52
CA MET A 17 -5.93 8.22 -3.39
C MET A 17 -4.73 8.40 -4.31
N SER A 18 -4.53 9.63 -4.78
CA SER A 18 -3.32 10.00 -5.51
C SER A 18 -2.12 10.04 -4.54
N PHE A 19 -0.91 10.02 -5.08
CA PHE A 19 0.28 10.14 -4.24
C PHE A 19 0.36 11.51 -3.57
N GLU A 20 -0.17 12.56 -4.21
CA GLU A 20 -0.27 13.89 -3.59
C GLU A 20 -1.14 13.84 -2.35
N GLU A 21 -2.30 13.21 -2.44
CA GLU A 21 -3.21 13.09 -1.31
C GLU A 21 -2.60 12.24 -0.18
N ILE A 22 -1.96 11.12 -0.55
CA ILE A 22 -1.30 10.25 0.40
C ILE A 22 -0.19 10.99 1.13
N SER A 23 0.62 11.76 0.38
CA SER A 23 1.73 12.50 0.97
C SER A 23 1.24 13.51 2.01
N GLU A 24 0.10 14.14 1.77
CA GLU A 24 -0.49 15.06 2.72
C GLU A 24 -1.00 14.35 3.98
N ILE A 25 -1.70 13.23 3.79
CA ILE A 25 -2.27 12.47 4.91
C ILE A 25 -1.18 11.87 5.78
N MET A 26 -0.18 11.27 5.16
CA MET A 26 0.90 10.61 5.89
C MET A 26 2.03 11.57 6.30
N LYS A 27 1.97 12.82 5.86
CA LYS A 27 2.97 13.85 6.16
C LYS A 27 4.37 13.44 5.70
N ILE A 28 4.46 12.96 4.48
CA ILE A 28 5.70 12.59 3.82
C ILE A 28 5.69 13.22 2.43
N ASN A 29 6.85 13.32 1.78
CA ASN A 29 6.86 13.85 0.42
C ASN A 29 6.38 12.78 -0.57
N ILE A 30 6.07 13.22 -1.79
CA ILE A 30 5.50 12.35 -2.82
C ILE A 30 6.46 11.20 -3.16
N GLN A 31 7.76 11.48 -3.26
CA GLN A 31 8.74 10.45 -3.58
C GLN A 31 8.82 9.39 -2.47
N SER A 32 8.76 9.84 -1.21
CA SER A 32 8.72 8.91 -0.09
C SER A 32 7.47 8.04 -0.11
N ALA A 33 6.33 8.61 -0.50
CA ALA A 33 5.09 7.85 -0.64
C ALA A 33 5.23 6.77 -1.71
N ARG A 34 5.79 7.10 -2.86
CA ARG A 34 6.04 6.12 -3.92
C ARG A 34 6.97 5.01 -3.48
N ASN A 35 8.06 5.37 -2.80
CA ASN A 35 9.02 4.40 -2.30
C ASN A 35 8.40 3.49 -1.24
N LEU A 36 7.60 4.06 -0.36
CA LEU A 36 6.92 3.29 0.68
C LEU A 36 5.96 2.27 0.07
N LEU A 37 5.18 2.69 -0.93
CA LEU A 37 4.27 1.78 -1.61
C LEU A 37 5.04 0.66 -2.32
N PHE A 38 6.10 1.03 -3.04
CA PHE A 38 6.91 0.05 -3.75
C PHE A 38 7.47 -1.01 -2.80
N ARG A 39 8.05 -0.58 -1.67
CA ARG A 39 8.60 -1.52 -0.67
C ARG A 39 7.51 -2.39 -0.06
N SER A 40 6.34 -1.82 0.17
CA SER A 40 5.21 -2.56 0.71
C SER A 40 4.75 -3.66 -0.24
N MET A 41 4.65 -3.34 -1.53
CA MET A 41 4.26 -4.31 -2.54
C MET A 41 5.34 -5.38 -2.74
N GLU A 42 6.60 -5.00 -2.67
CA GLU A 42 7.71 -5.96 -2.74
C GLU A 42 7.63 -6.97 -1.60
N LYS A 43 7.35 -6.50 -0.40
CA LYS A 43 7.25 -7.36 0.77
C LYS A 43 6.08 -8.34 0.62
N ILE A 44 4.95 -7.89 0.13
CA ILE A 44 3.80 -8.76 -0.15
C ILE A 44 4.19 -9.82 -1.16
N ARG A 45 4.88 -9.42 -2.23
CA ARG A 45 5.29 -10.35 -3.28
C ARG A 45 6.26 -11.40 -2.76
N LYS A 46 7.20 -11.02 -1.90
CA LYS A 46 8.17 -11.96 -1.32
C LYS A 46 7.52 -12.93 -0.33
N GLU A 47 6.50 -12.47 0.37
CA GLU A 47 5.77 -13.29 1.33
C GLU A 47 4.58 -13.97 0.68
N SER A 48 4.62 -14.18 -0.64
CA SER A 48 3.48 -14.70 -1.40
C SER A 48 3.02 -16.03 -0.82
N SER A 49 2.01 -15.95 0.02
CA SER A 49 1.29 -17.07 0.60
C SER A 49 -0.14 -17.02 0.10
N SER A 50 -0.91 -18.08 0.33
CA SER A 50 -2.33 -18.08 -0.02
C SER A 50 -3.06 -16.92 0.67
N ALA A 51 -2.68 -16.60 1.90
CA ALA A 51 -3.31 -15.50 2.64
C ALA A 51 -3.02 -14.15 1.97
N THR A 52 -1.81 -13.94 1.46
CA THR A 52 -1.44 -12.71 0.76
C THR A 52 -2.23 -12.59 -0.54
N ILE A 53 -2.36 -13.68 -1.28
CA ILE A 53 -3.13 -13.70 -2.52
C ILE A 53 -4.59 -13.39 -2.24
N LEU A 54 -5.17 -13.97 -1.21
CA LEU A 54 -6.55 -13.69 -0.81
C LEU A 54 -6.72 -12.23 -0.40
N PHE A 55 -5.75 -11.67 0.31
CA PHE A 55 -5.78 -10.26 0.69
C PHE A 55 -5.81 -9.36 -0.56
N LEU A 56 -4.94 -9.65 -1.54
CA LEU A 56 -4.89 -8.87 -2.77
C LEU A 56 -6.19 -8.98 -3.56
N ILE A 57 -6.76 -10.18 -3.63
CA ILE A 57 -8.04 -10.39 -4.32
C ILE A 57 -9.13 -9.57 -3.65
N ASN A 58 -9.21 -9.57 -2.34
CA ASN A 58 -10.20 -8.78 -1.60
C ASN A 58 -10.04 -7.29 -1.84
N VAL A 59 -8.79 -6.80 -1.87
CA VAL A 59 -8.50 -5.39 -2.12
C VAL A 59 -8.92 -5.00 -3.53
N LEU A 60 -8.64 -5.84 -4.52
CA LEU A 60 -8.95 -5.56 -5.91
C LEU A 60 -10.44 -5.79 -6.26
N SER A 61 -11.15 -6.54 -5.45
CA SER A 61 -12.56 -6.85 -5.70
C SER A 61 -13.52 -5.79 -5.17
N ILE A 62 -13.03 -4.85 -4.42
CA ILE A 62 -13.88 -3.81 -3.82
C ILE A 62 -14.15 -2.65 -4.78
#